data_b9696e1ad6edc6b0e90d4ef2f60f1791
#
_entry.id   b9696e1ad6edc6b0e90d4ef2f60f1791
#
_cell.length_a   1.000
_cell.length_b   1.000
_cell.length_c   1.000
_cell.angle_alpha   90.00
_cell.angle_beta   90.00
_cell.angle_gamma   90.00
#
_symmetry.space_group_name_H-M   'P 1'
#
loop_
_entity.id
_entity.type
_entity.pdbx_description
1 polymer ?
#
loop_
_entity_poly.entity_id
_entity_poly.type
_entity_poly.pdbx_seq_one_letter_code
_entity_poly.pdbx_strand_id
1 'polypeptide(L)'
;MIYTEFSFPNDSHIIWSLMIVTYPYISGIMAGAFGISALYFVFGIESLKPVSRFSLLVSFSFLLCATLPLLNHLGHPERALNVVIVPNHRSAIGGFGYIYSLFLVILAMIIWFAYREDMIRAAEAASGLKKRILTILLLWNQNLNDDTRQVDRQMVFILTAIGIPSMAVLSGYVGFLFGSLKSNPWWSTPLMPFVFFVSGIISGLALVLLLYLYLGWYGYLEKSYICLRMLCSLLWFSTAMYIVLEGVELLYFYYESSDAWFVISTLLFTKLKYSFFVLQLGIGLGVAFVLLSAMFTLKLEETSFAKMGAVAAVYLLFEVWMMRWNIVVGGQLFSKSYVGFREFHPQWLEKEGILMAIVFTLLPFLVLFAVTRFLSVRPTTEEASEHITSSGSQAGENI
;
A
#
# COMPACT_ATOMS: atom_id res chain seq x y z
N MET A 1 37.82 13.37 -4.44
CA MET A 1 38.55 12.62 -3.41
C MET A 1 37.52 11.77 -2.71
N ILE A 2 37.57 10.44 -2.84
CA ILE A 2 36.59 9.55 -2.21
C ILE A 2 37.13 9.27 -0.81
N TYR A 3 36.52 9.88 0.20
CA TYR A 3 36.83 9.58 1.59
C TYR A 3 36.15 8.26 1.96
N THR A 4 36.93 7.23 2.21
CA THR A 4 36.47 5.91 2.61
C THR A 4 36.50 5.69 4.13
N GLU A 5 37.19 6.58 4.86
CA GLU A 5 37.39 6.46 6.30
C GLU A 5 36.82 7.68 7.05
N PHE A 6 36.34 7.44 8.26
CA PHE A 6 35.78 8.48 9.12
C PHE A 6 36.92 9.17 9.88
N SER A 7 37.02 10.48 9.75
CA SER A 7 38.03 11.21 10.48
C SER A 7 37.68 11.44 11.95
N PHE A 8 36.38 11.49 12.37
CA PHE A 8 36.01 11.60 13.80
C PHE A 8 34.62 12.19 14.08
N PRO A 9 34.05 12.00 15.28
CA PRO A 9 33.50 10.76 15.83
C PRO A 9 32.15 10.45 15.14
N ASN A 10 32.10 9.36 14.42
CA ASN A 10 30.91 8.97 13.67
C ASN A 10 30.39 7.60 14.12
N ASP A 11 29.07 7.45 14.21
CA ASP A 11 28.47 6.14 14.30
C ASP A 11 28.77 5.34 13.04
N SER A 12 29.42 4.18 13.21
CA SER A 12 29.68 3.24 12.11
C SER A 12 28.43 2.44 11.73
N HIS A 13 27.43 2.40 12.60
CA HIS A 13 26.24 1.58 12.43
C HIS A 13 25.06 2.34 11.82
N ILE A 14 24.36 1.67 10.91
CA ILE A 14 23.08 2.12 10.38
C ILE A 14 21.99 1.68 11.35
N ILE A 15 21.24 2.64 11.87
CA ILE A 15 20.25 2.41 12.93
C ILE A 15 18.93 1.87 12.32
N TRP A 16 18.49 2.44 11.20
CA TRP A 16 17.23 2.05 10.56
C TRP A 16 17.47 0.94 9.54
N SER A 17 17.09 -0.25 9.93
CA SER A 17 17.29 -1.49 9.19
C SER A 17 16.17 -1.80 8.20
N LEU A 18 16.15 -3.05 7.73
CA LEU A 18 15.09 -3.59 6.86
C LEU A 18 13.69 -3.48 7.45
N MET A 19 13.53 -3.43 8.77
CA MET A 19 12.23 -3.25 9.41
C MET A 19 11.61 -1.91 9.04
N ILE A 20 12.43 -0.86 8.98
CA ILE A 20 11.99 0.50 8.59
C ILE A 20 11.80 0.62 7.07
N VAL A 21 12.36 -0.27 6.26
CA VAL A 21 12.04 -0.41 4.83
C VAL A 21 10.67 -1.11 4.64
N THR A 22 10.47 -2.21 5.38
CA THR A 22 9.28 -3.07 5.26
C THR A 22 8.00 -2.36 5.71
N TYR A 23 8.06 -1.59 6.79
CA TYR A 23 6.91 -0.86 7.34
C TYR A 23 6.24 0.08 6.31
N PRO A 24 6.93 1.04 5.67
CA PRO A 24 6.30 1.92 4.70
C PRO A 24 5.92 1.21 3.39
N TYR A 25 6.52 0.08 3.08
CA TYR A 25 6.12 -0.75 1.97
C TYR A 25 4.74 -1.39 2.20
N ILE A 26 4.55 -2.02 3.37
CA ILE A 26 3.28 -2.64 3.75
C ILE A 26 2.17 -1.58 3.89
N SER A 27 2.46 -0.46 4.55
CA SER A 27 1.49 0.62 4.71
C SER A 27 1.12 1.32 3.40
N GLY A 28 2.04 1.36 2.42
CA GLY A 28 1.76 1.84 1.07
C GLY A 28 0.75 0.96 0.34
N ILE A 29 0.94 -0.35 0.36
CA ILE A 29 0.01 -1.32 -0.26
C ILE A 29 -1.41 -1.16 0.30
N MET A 30 -1.54 -0.98 1.61
CA MET A 30 -2.82 -0.71 2.27
C MET A 30 -3.52 0.52 1.66
N ALA A 31 -2.79 1.62 1.45
CA ALA A 31 -3.35 2.86 0.93
C ALA A 31 -3.88 2.69 -0.52
N GLY A 32 -3.10 2.07 -1.41
CA GLY A 32 -3.53 1.82 -2.77
C GLY A 32 -4.71 0.85 -2.88
N ALA A 33 -4.75 -0.19 -2.06
CA ALA A 33 -5.88 -1.11 -2.00
C ALA A 33 -7.15 -0.40 -1.52
N PHE A 34 -7.07 0.45 -0.49
CA PHE A 34 -8.21 1.26 -0.04
C PHE A 34 -8.69 2.22 -1.14
N GLY A 35 -7.75 2.83 -1.87
CA GLY A 35 -8.06 3.74 -2.98
C GLY A 35 -8.95 3.11 -4.05
N ILE A 36 -8.73 1.84 -4.42
CA ILE A 36 -9.59 1.10 -5.36
C ILE A 36 -11.02 1.00 -4.83
N SER A 37 -11.18 0.66 -3.56
CA SER A 37 -12.51 0.58 -2.93
C SER A 37 -13.20 1.95 -2.89
N ALA A 38 -12.45 3.00 -2.57
CA ALA A 38 -12.97 4.36 -2.53
C ALA A 38 -13.44 4.84 -3.90
N LEU A 39 -12.73 4.50 -4.98
CA LEU A 39 -13.14 4.80 -6.35
C LEU A 39 -14.49 4.19 -6.72
N TYR A 40 -14.81 3.00 -6.21
CA TYR A 40 -16.12 2.40 -6.40
C TYR A 40 -17.18 2.99 -5.46
N PHE A 41 -16.97 2.94 -4.14
CA PHE A 41 -18.00 3.26 -3.15
C PHE A 41 -18.36 4.74 -3.09
N VAL A 42 -17.41 5.65 -3.39
CA VAL A 42 -17.64 7.11 -3.30
C VAL A 42 -17.79 7.73 -4.69
N PHE A 43 -16.94 7.35 -5.64
CA PHE A 43 -16.95 7.97 -6.98
C PHE A 43 -17.80 7.18 -8.00
N GLY A 44 -18.37 6.05 -7.63
CA GLY A 44 -19.30 5.29 -8.49
C GLY A 44 -18.66 4.67 -9.72
N ILE A 45 -17.35 4.34 -9.67
CA ILE A 45 -16.67 3.73 -10.81
C ILE A 45 -17.05 2.25 -10.89
N GLU A 46 -18.14 1.94 -11.58
CA GLU A 46 -18.73 0.59 -11.67
C GLU A 46 -17.77 -0.46 -12.23
N SER A 47 -16.82 -0.07 -13.07
CA SER A 47 -15.80 -1.00 -13.59
C SER A 47 -14.95 -1.65 -12.51
N LEU A 48 -14.85 -1.06 -11.31
CA LEU A 48 -14.09 -1.59 -10.17
C LEU A 48 -14.94 -2.44 -9.20
N LYS A 49 -16.26 -2.57 -9.45
CA LYS A 49 -17.18 -3.37 -8.62
C LYS A 49 -16.62 -4.78 -8.30
N PRO A 50 -16.10 -5.56 -9.29
CA PRO A 50 -15.64 -6.93 -9.03
C PRO A 50 -14.53 -7.04 -7.98
N VAL A 51 -13.73 -5.97 -7.80
CA VAL A 51 -12.54 -5.99 -6.96
C VAL A 51 -12.67 -5.10 -5.71
N SER A 52 -13.67 -4.20 -5.67
CA SER A 52 -13.79 -3.16 -4.64
C SER A 52 -13.90 -3.71 -3.21
N ARG A 53 -14.78 -4.69 -2.98
CA ARG A 53 -14.96 -5.31 -1.66
C ARG A 53 -13.72 -6.09 -1.23
N PHE A 54 -13.13 -6.86 -2.16
CA PHE A 54 -11.90 -7.59 -1.89
C PHE A 54 -10.73 -6.66 -1.53
N SER A 55 -10.64 -5.50 -2.20
CA SER A 55 -9.61 -4.48 -1.91
C SER A 55 -9.69 -3.94 -0.49
N LEU A 56 -10.90 -3.85 0.13
CA LEU A 56 -11.03 -3.51 1.56
C LEU A 56 -10.36 -4.57 2.45
N LEU A 57 -10.53 -5.86 2.14
CA LEU A 57 -9.90 -6.95 2.91
C LEU A 57 -8.38 -6.93 2.75
N VAL A 58 -7.87 -6.65 1.55
CA VAL A 58 -6.44 -6.46 1.31
C VAL A 58 -5.94 -5.27 2.15
N SER A 59 -6.60 -4.12 2.05
CA SER A 59 -6.23 -2.93 2.82
C SER A 59 -6.18 -3.20 4.33
N PHE A 60 -7.20 -3.86 4.86
CA PHE A 60 -7.28 -4.19 6.29
C PHE A 60 -6.20 -5.15 6.75
N SER A 61 -5.94 -6.21 5.97
CA SER A 61 -4.91 -7.20 6.30
C SER A 61 -3.52 -6.59 6.32
N PHE A 62 -3.23 -5.71 5.36
CA PHE A 62 -1.97 -4.98 5.31
C PHE A 62 -1.87 -3.93 6.41
N LEU A 63 -2.94 -3.22 6.73
CA LEU A 63 -2.97 -2.26 7.84
C LEU A 63 -2.67 -2.94 9.18
N LEU A 64 -3.32 -4.07 9.49
CA LEU A 64 -3.09 -4.80 10.74
C LEU A 64 -1.63 -5.23 10.92
N CYS A 65 -0.94 -5.54 9.83
CA CYS A 65 0.46 -5.97 9.87
C CYS A 65 1.46 -4.82 9.74
N ALA A 66 1.04 -3.62 9.32
CA ALA A 66 1.95 -2.53 8.98
C ALA A 66 2.84 -2.10 10.16
N THR A 67 2.33 -2.11 11.37
CA THR A 67 3.08 -1.69 12.56
C THR A 67 4.00 -2.77 13.15
N LEU A 68 3.87 -4.02 12.73
CA LEU A 68 4.65 -5.13 13.29
C LEU A 68 6.16 -5.01 13.05
N PRO A 69 6.65 -4.60 11.85
CA PRO A 69 8.06 -4.32 11.67
C PRO A 69 8.58 -3.23 12.61
N LEU A 70 7.78 -2.18 12.88
CA LEU A 70 8.13 -1.14 13.85
C LEU A 70 8.24 -1.70 15.26
N LEU A 71 7.30 -2.55 15.68
CA LEU A 71 7.35 -3.22 16.97
C LEU A 71 8.60 -4.09 17.11
N ASN A 72 8.98 -4.78 16.05
CA ASN A 72 10.21 -5.58 16.03
C ASN A 72 11.47 -4.72 16.13
N HIS A 73 11.45 -3.51 15.54
CA HIS A 73 12.56 -2.56 15.59
C HIS A 73 12.71 -1.89 16.98
N LEU A 74 11.64 -1.78 17.76
CA LEU A 74 11.71 -1.14 19.07
C LEU A 74 12.59 -1.92 20.05
N GLY A 75 13.41 -1.20 20.79
CA GLY A 75 14.17 -1.76 21.93
C GLY A 75 13.27 -2.21 23.08
N HIS A 76 12.12 -1.54 23.25
CA HIS A 76 11.12 -1.81 24.28
C HIS A 76 9.72 -1.92 23.68
N PRO A 77 9.37 -3.03 22.99
CA PRO A 77 8.08 -3.21 22.33
C PRO A 77 6.89 -3.16 23.29
N GLU A 78 7.06 -3.51 24.56
CA GLU A 78 6.04 -3.42 25.62
C GLU A 78 5.57 -1.96 25.85
N ARG A 79 6.37 -0.97 25.46
CA ARG A 79 6.04 0.46 25.59
C ARG A 79 5.43 1.06 24.31
N ALA A 80 5.20 0.27 23.27
CA ALA A 80 4.70 0.74 22.00
C ALA A 80 3.36 1.50 22.12
N LEU A 81 2.48 1.04 23.03
CA LEU A 81 1.18 1.69 23.29
C LEU A 81 1.31 3.09 23.91
N ASN A 82 2.46 3.44 24.46
CA ASN A 82 2.67 4.79 25.03
C ASN A 82 2.57 5.88 23.97
N VAL A 83 2.76 5.56 22.69
CA VAL A 83 2.56 6.51 21.59
C VAL A 83 1.10 7.01 21.52
N VAL A 84 0.14 6.21 22.00
CA VAL A 84 -1.28 6.55 22.06
C VAL A 84 -1.72 7.00 23.45
N ILE A 85 -1.23 6.31 24.51
CA ILE A 85 -1.68 6.54 25.89
C ILE A 85 -1.05 7.81 26.49
N VAL A 86 0.24 8.06 26.22
CA VAL A 86 0.99 9.20 26.75
C VAL A 86 1.71 9.91 25.61
N PRO A 87 0.98 10.57 24.71
CA PRO A 87 1.56 11.14 23.49
C PRO A 87 2.41 12.37 23.79
N ASN A 88 3.52 12.46 23.07
CA ASN A 88 4.26 13.72 22.99
C ASN A 88 3.81 14.48 21.72
N HIS A 89 2.95 15.50 21.91
CA HIS A 89 2.40 16.30 20.81
C HIS A 89 3.47 17.15 20.06
N ARG A 90 4.68 17.25 20.58
CA ARG A 90 5.82 17.91 19.90
C ARG A 90 6.66 16.94 19.06
N SER A 91 6.37 15.65 19.13
CA SER A 91 7.07 14.62 18.36
C SER A 91 6.26 14.24 17.12
N ALA A 92 6.90 14.23 15.96
CA ALA A 92 6.30 13.72 14.72
C ALA A 92 5.81 12.26 14.86
N ILE A 93 6.54 11.41 15.58
CA ILE A 93 6.12 10.03 15.84
C ILE A 93 4.87 9.96 16.73
N GLY A 94 4.69 10.91 17.66
CA GLY A 94 3.53 10.94 18.55
C GLY A 94 2.19 11.08 17.81
N GLY A 95 2.15 11.82 16.71
CA GLY A 95 0.95 11.97 15.87
C GLY A 95 0.58 10.72 15.09
N PHE A 96 1.57 9.89 14.74
CA PHE A 96 1.35 8.70 13.93
C PHE A 96 0.38 7.70 14.57
N GLY A 97 0.50 7.45 15.88
CA GLY A 97 -0.35 6.51 16.61
C GLY A 97 -1.84 6.84 16.53
N TYR A 98 -2.19 8.12 16.60
CA TYR A 98 -3.59 8.57 16.49
C TYR A 98 -4.13 8.44 15.09
N ILE A 99 -3.37 8.87 14.08
CA ILE A 99 -3.77 8.81 12.67
C ILE A 99 -3.97 7.35 12.25
N TYR A 100 -3.04 6.48 12.66
CA TYR A 100 -3.13 5.04 12.42
C TYR A 100 -4.37 4.42 13.07
N SER A 101 -4.60 4.71 14.36
CA SER A 101 -5.73 4.16 15.11
C SER A 101 -7.07 4.65 14.55
N LEU A 102 -7.15 5.93 14.18
CA LEU A 102 -8.35 6.50 13.56
C LEU A 102 -8.68 5.78 12.25
N PHE A 103 -7.71 5.63 11.35
CA PHE A 103 -7.95 4.97 10.08
C PHE A 103 -8.28 3.47 10.26
N LEU A 104 -7.64 2.79 11.21
CA LEU A 104 -7.95 1.40 11.53
C LEU A 104 -9.41 1.22 11.97
N VAL A 105 -9.92 2.10 12.83
CA VAL A 105 -11.32 2.06 13.28
C VAL A 105 -12.25 2.33 12.10
N ILE A 106 -11.99 3.35 11.30
CA ILE A 106 -12.79 3.68 10.11
C ILE A 106 -12.84 2.48 9.17
N LEU A 107 -11.70 1.89 8.82
CA LEU A 107 -11.63 0.75 7.90
C LEU A 107 -12.34 -0.49 8.45
N ALA A 108 -12.19 -0.78 9.74
CA ALA A 108 -12.91 -1.86 10.40
C ALA A 108 -14.44 -1.67 10.34
N MET A 109 -14.92 -0.44 10.55
CA MET A 109 -16.34 -0.10 10.43
C MET A 109 -16.83 -0.24 8.97
N ILE A 110 -16.07 0.23 7.98
CA ILE A 110 -16.41 0.07 6.56
C ILE A 110 -16.60 -1.42 6.23
N ILE A 111 -15.65 -2.25 6.64
CA ILE A 111 -15.71 -3.70 6.41
C ILE A 111 -16.91 -4.31 7.12
N TRP A 112 -17.19 -3.89 8.34
CA TRP A 112 -18.33 -4.40 9.10
C TRP A 112 -19.66 -4.13 8.36
N PHE A 113 -19.89 -2.91 7.88
CA PHE A 113 -21.09 -2.57 7.11
C PHE A 113 -21.10 -3.23 5.73
N ALA A 114 -19.98 -3.24 5.00
CA ALA A 114 -19.87 -3.82 3.66
C ALA A 114 -20.06 -5.34 3.63
N TYR A 115 -19.73 -6.06 4.72
CA TYR A 115 -19.80 -7.51 4.81
C TYR A 115 -20.86 -8.00 5.79
N ARG A 116 -21.68 -7.11 6.37
CA ARG A 116 -22.66 -7.47 7.39
C ARG A 116 -23.66 -8.52 6.89
N GLU A 117 -24.19 -8.33 5.69
CA GLU A 117 -25.12 -9.28 5.08
C GLU A 117 -24.49 -10.67 4.88
N ASP A 118 -23.25 -10.73 4.38
CA ASP A 118 -22.53 -11.99 4.20
C ASP A 118 -22.27 -12.68 5.55
N MET A 119 -21.94 -11.90 6.59
CA MET A 119 -21.75 -12.44 7.94
C MET A 119 -23.04 -13.00 8.52
N ILE A 120 -24.20 -12.37 8.29
CA ILE A 120 -25.50 -12.86 8.74
C ILE A 120 -25.80 -14.20 8.05
N ARG A 121 -25.76 -14.25 6.73
CA ARG A 121 -25.99 -15.47 5.95
C ARG A 121 -25.02 -16.60 6.33
N ALA A 122 -23.73 -16.25 6.55
CA ALA A 122 -22.74 -17.20 6.99
C ALA A 122 -22.99 -17.71 8.42
N ALA A 123 -23.53 -16.88 9.32
CA ALA A 123 -23.87 -17.26 10.69
C ALA A 123 -25.08 -18.20 10.74
N GLU A 124 -26.08 -17.99 9.86
CA GLU A 124 -27.24 -18.88 9.71
C GLU A 124 -26.83 -20.27 9.21
N ALA A 125 -25.92 -20.34 8.24
CA ALA A 125 -25.42 -21.59 7.67
C ALA A 125 -24.35 -22.29 8.55
N ALA A 126 -23.77 -21.60 9.51
CA ALA A 126 -22.69 -22.12 10.34
C ALA A 126 -23.17 -22.82 11.62
N SER A 127 -22.34 -23.73 12.13
CA SER A 127 -22.53 -24.39 13.43
C SER A 127 -21.31 -24.24 14.32
N GLY A 128 -21.46 -24.45 15.62
CA GLY A 128 -20.37 -24.49 16.59
C GLY A 128 -19.62 -23.16 16.75
N LEU A 129 -18.29 -23.23 16.78
CA LEU A 129 -17.42 -22.07 17.05
C LEU A 129 -17.53 -20.96 15.99
N LYS A 130 -17.66 -21.35 14.72
CA LYS A 130 -17.79 -20.37 13.62
C LYS A 130 -19.04 -19.52 13.77
N LYS A 131 -20.19 -20.13 14.10
CA LYS A 131 -21.44 -19.42 14.39
C LYS A 131 -21.27 -18.43 15.52
N ARG A 132 -20.62 -18.86 16.61
CA ARG A 132 -20.41 -18.02 17.80
C ARG A 132 -19.54 -16.78 17.48
N ILE A 133 -18.45 -16.98 16.73
CA ILE A 133 -17.57 -15.88 16.30
C ILE A 133 -18.34 -14.88 15.43
N LEU A 134 -19.08 -15.36 14.42
CA LEU A 134 -19.87 -14.51 13.54
C LEU A 134 -20.97 -13.75 14.30
N THR A 135 -21.66 -14.40 15.24
CA THR A 135 -22.68 -13.74 16.07
C THR A 135 -22.08 -12.63 16.94
N ILE A 136 -20.90 -12.85 17.51
CA ILE A 136 -20.17 -11.80 18.27
C ILE A 136 -19.77 -10.65 17.34
N LEU A 137 -19.23 -10.94 16.17
CA LEU A 137 -18.83 -9.91 15.18
C LEU A 137 -20.05 -9.11 14.71
N LEU A 138 -21.24 -9.72 14.62
CA LEU A 138 -22.49 -9.04 14.28
C LEU A 138 -23.09 -8.23 15.44
N LEU A 139 -22.46 -8.20 16.61
CA LEU A 139 -22.97 -7.53 17.83
C LEU A 139 -24.41 -7.97 18.16
N TRP A 140 -24.73 -9.24 17.93
CA TRP A 140 -26.07 -9.87 18.08
C TRP A 140 -27.17 -9.27 17.21
N ASN A 141 -26.87 -8.33 16.29
CA ASN A 141 -27.85 -7.75 15.38
C ASN A 141 -27.88 -8.51 14.04
N GLN A 142 -28.87 -9.40 13.89
CA GLN A 142 -29.06 -10.24 12.71
C GLN A 142 -30.23 -9.78 11.85
N ASN A 143 -30.83 -8.60 12.09
CA ASN A 143 -31.93 -8.10 11.31
C ASN A 143 -31.43 -7.67 9.92
N LEU A 144 -32.02 -8.28 8.89
CA LEU A 144 -31.71 -7.99 7.49
C LEU A 144 -33.03 -7.57 6.79
N ASN A 145 -33.37 -6.29 6.90
CA ASN A 145 -34.48 -5.67 6.20
C ASN A 145 -33.97 -4.71 5.14
N ASP A 146 -34.81 -4.29 4.19
CA ASP A 146 -34.39 -3.34 3.16
C ASP A 146 -33.93 -2.00 3.74
N ASP A 147 -34.56 -1.53 4.82
CA ASP A 147 -34.12 -0.34 5.55
C ASP A 147 -32.71 -0.51 6.10
N THR A 148 -32.39 -1.67 6.68
CA THR A 148 -31.05 -1.93 7.23
C THR A 148 -30.00 -2.03 6.12
N ARG A 149 -30.31 -2.61 4.98
CA ARG A 149 -29.43 -2.63 3.80
C ARG A 149 -29.15 -1.23 3.26
N GLN A 150 -30.16 -0.37 3.24
CA GLN A 150 -30.00 1.03 2.83
C GLN A 150 -29.08 1.79 3.79
N VAL A 151 -29.27 1.61 5.10
CA VAL A 151 -28.39 2.18 6.12
C VAL A 151 -26.96 1.68 5.95
N ASP A 152 -26.75 0.37 5.76
CA ASP A 152 -25.43 -0.21 5.56
C ASP A 152 -24.72 0.41 4.34
N ARG A 153 -25.40 0.56 3.20
CA ARG A 153 -24.87 1.23 1.99
C ARG A 153 -24.52 2.69 2.25
N GLN A 154 -25.37 3.43 2.93
CA GLN A 154 -25.09 4.84 3.29
C GLN A 154 -23.88 4.96 4.22
N MET A 155 -23.77 4.06 5.22
CA MET A 155 -22.64 4.05 6.14
C MET A 155 -21.32 3.70 5.44
N VAL A 156 -21.33 2.73 4.51
CA VAL A 156 -20.15 2.42 3.68
C VAL A 156 -19.73 3.65 2.88
N PHE A 157 -20.66 4.35 2.24
CA PHE A 157 -20.37 5.57 1.50
C PHE A 157 -19.75 6.66 2.40
N ILE A 158 -20.42 7.00 3.51
CA ILE A 158 -19.97 8.08 4.42
C ILE A 158 -18.61 7.76 5.04
N LEU A 159 -18.45 6.54 5.57
CA LEU A 159 -17.20 6.12 6.21
C LEU A 159 -16.06 6.03 5.20
N THR A 160 -16.32 5.58 3.96
CA THR A 160 -15.30 5.56 2.91
C THR A 160 -14.92 6.98 2.51
N ALA A 161 -15.88 7.90 2.40
CA ALA A 161 -15.60 9.31 2.12
C ALA A 161 -14.71 9.96 3.19
N ILE A 162 -14.97 9.68 4.49
CA ILE A 162 -14.11 10.11 5.62
C ILE A 162 -12.78 9.35 5.60
N GLY A 163 -12.78 8.10 5.17
CA GLY A 163 -11.60 7.25 5.04
C GLY A 163 -10.58 7.77 4.02
N ILE A 164 -11.03 8.41 2.92
CA ILE A 164 -10.12 8.96 1.89
C ILE A 164 -9.09 9.93 2.48
N PRO A 165 -9.49 11.05 3.11
CA PRO A 165 -8.51 11.96 3.70
C PRO A 165 -7.72 11.30 4.85
N SER A 166 -8.34 10.43 5.65
CA SER A 166 -7.66 9.72 6.73
C SER A 166 -6.54 8.81 6.21
N MET A 167 -6.79 8.07 5.13
CA MET A 167 -5.79 7.23 4.46
C MET A 167 -4.69 8.07 3.81
N ALA A 168 -5.05 9.16 3.13
CA ALA A 168 -4.09 10.04 2.49
C ALA A 168 -3.14 10.67 3.51
N VAL A 169 -3.71 11.13 4.65
CA VAL A 169 -2.91 11.65 5.76
C VAL A 169 -2.03 10.55 6.33
N LEU A 170 -2.53 9.34 6.59
CA LEU A 170 -1.73 8.24 7.14
C LEU A 170 -0.56 7.88 6.22
N SER A 171 -0.81 7.69 4.93
CA SER A 171 0.22 7.32 3.96
C SER A 171 1.24 8.45 3.74
N GLY A 172 0.78 9.69 3.63
CA GLY A 172 1.65 10.86 3.52
C GLY A 172 2.45 11.13 4.81
N TYR A 173 1.86 10.83 5.97
CA TYR A 173 2.52 11.01 7.26
C TYR A 173 3.78 10.14 7.42
N VAL A 174 3.78 8.96 6.83
CA VAL A 174 5.00 8.14 6.77
C VAL A 174 6.12 8.88 6.06
N GLY A 175 5.85 9.47 4.90
CA GLY A 175 6.80 10.34 4.20
C GLY A 175 7.17 11.60 4.98
N PHE A 176 6.20 12.21 5.71
CA PHE A 176 6.44 13.35 6.57
C PHE A 176 7.42 13.03 7.71
N LEU A 177 7.37 11.83 8.27
CA LEU A 177 8.32 11.41 9.30
C LEU A 177 9.77 11.50 8.79
N PHE A 178 10.03 11.07 7.54
CA PHE A 178 11.34 11.23 6.90
C PHE A 178 11.60 12.69 6.55
N GLY A 179 10.67 13.37 5.90
CA GLY A 179 10.81 14.77 5.47
C GLY A 179 11.02 15.78 6.62
N SER A 180 10.61 15.42 7.85
CA SER A 180 10.84 16.25 9.04
C SER A 180 12.27 16.20 9.57
N LEU A 181 13.09 15.23 9.13
CA LEU A 181 14.46 15.03 9.59
C LEU A 181 15.45 15.89 8.80
N LYS A 182 15.54 17.15 9.20
CA LYS A 182 16.40 18.18 8.58
C LYS A 182 17.90 17.82 8.52
N SER A 183 18.35 16.92 9.39
CA SER A 183 19.74 16.48 9.45
C SER A 183 20.13 15.50 8.35
N ASN A 184 19.19 15.01 7.56
CA ASN A 184 19.48 14.14 6.43
C ASN A 184 19.08 14.86 5.13
N PRO A 185 20.05 15.25 4.29
CA PRO A 185 19.77 16.02 3.07
C PRO A 185 18.85 15.32 2.09
N TRP A 186 18.94 13.99 1.97
CA TRP A 186 18.07 13.20 1.09
C TRP A 186 16.61 13.19 1.55
N TRP A 187 16.38 13.15 2.87
CA TRP A 187 15.03 13.07 3.42
C TRP A 187 14.35 14.44 3.54
N SER A 188 15.14 15.49 3.78
CA SER A 188 14.65 16.84 4.08
C SER A 188 14.04 17.54 2.86
N THR A 189 13.01 16.94 2.26
CA THR A 189 12.26 17.52 1.15
C THR A 189 10.77 17.61 1.48
N PRO A 190 10.09 18.72 1.11
CA PRO A 190 8.63 18.84 1.28
C PRO A 190 7.84 17.89 0.37
N LEU A 191 8.49 17.30 -0.65
CA LEU A 191 7.87 16.35 -1.58
C LEU A 191 7.78 14.93 -1.01
N MET A 192 8.55 14.58 0.00
CA MET A 192 8.60 13.24 0.58
C MET A 192 7.22 12.65 0.95
N PRO A 193 6.28 13.40 1.59
CA PRO A 193 4.93 12.92 1.83
C PRO A 193 4.19 12.51 0.56
N PHE A 194 4.33 13.27 -0.52
CA PHE A 194 3.67 12.99 -1.81
C PHE A 194 4.30 11.81 -2.53
N VAL A 195 5.62 11.71 -2.52
CA VAL A 195 6.38 10.58 -3.07
C VAL A 195 5.97 9.27 -2.39
N PHE A 196 5.87 9.28 -1.05
CA PHE A 196 5.41 8.12 -0.28
C PHE A 196 3.95 7.77 -0.54
N PHE A 197 3.08 8.76 -0.65
CA PHE A 197 1.67 8.57 -0.94
C PHE A 197 1.45 7.95 -2.34
N VAL A 198 2.03 8.54 -3.39
CA VAL A 198 1.83 8.07 -4.77
C VAL A 198 2.47 6.69 -4.99
N SER A 199 3.68 6.46 -4.50
CA SER A 199 4.31 5.12 -4.56
C SER A 199 3.53 4.07 -3.77
N GLY A 200 2.87 4.48 -2.66
CA GLY A 200 1.94 3.64 -1.93
C GLY A 200 0.72 3.23 -2.77
N ILE A 201 0.11 4.19 -3.47
CA ILE A 201 -0.99 3.92 -4.41
C ILE A 201 -0.56 2.92 -5.48
N ILE A 202 0.62 3.12 -6.09
CA ILE A 202 1.18 2.21 -7.11
C ILE A 202 1.32 0.80 -6.55
N SER A 203 1.93 0.62 -5.39
CA SER A 203 2.15 -0.71 -4.81
C SER A 203 0.85 -1.43 -4.48
N GLY A 204 -0.17 -0.70 -3.97
CA GLY A 204 -1.47 -1.27 -3.69
C GLY A 204 -2.24 -1.64 -4.95
N LEU A 205 -2.26 -0.77 -5.98
CA LEU A 205 -2.84 -1.07 -7.29
C LEU A 205 -2.18 -2.30 -7.94
N ALA A 206 -0.84 -2.35 -7.93
CA ALA A 206 -0.07 -3.46 -8.49
C ALA A 206 -0.37 -4.79 -7.78
N LEU A 207 -0.41 -4.79 -6.45
CA LEU A 207 -0.73 -6.01 -5.71
C LEU A 207 -2.16 -6.46 -5.94
N VAL A 208 -3.14 -5.54 -5.87
CA VAL A 208 -4.55 -5.89 -6.09
C VAL A 208 -4.77 -6.39 -7.52
N LEU A 209 -4.10 -5.82 -8.53
CA LEU A 209 -4.12 -6.32 -9.90
C LEU A 209 -3.64 -7.78 -9.96
N LEU A 210 -2.51 -8.11 -9.34
CA LEU A 210 -1.99 -9.49 -9.30
C LEU A 210 -2.96 -10.46 -8.60
N LEU A 211 -3.50 -10.04 -7.44
CA LEU A 211 -4.46 -10.85 -6.71
C LEU A 211 -5.78 -11.02 -7.47
N TYR A 212 -6.24 -9.98 -8.17
CA TYR A 212 -7.43 -10.05 -9.03
C TYR A 212 -7.25 -11.06 -10.16
N LEU A 213 -6.12 -11.03 -10.85
CA LEU A 213 -5.80 -11.99 -11.91
C LEU A 213 -5.69 -13.42 -11.36
N TYR A 214 -5.04 -13.59 -10.21
CA TYR A 214 -4.90 -14.88 -9.55
C TYR A 214 -6.25 -15.46 -9.13
N LEU A 215 -7.04 -14.69 -8.37
CA LEU A 215 -8.36 -15.13 -7.90
C LEU A 215 -9.37 -15.30 -9.04
N GLY A 216 -9.29 -14.47 -10.07
CA GLY A 216 -10.06 -14.62 -11.29
C GLY A 216 -9.74 -15.92 -12.02
N TRP A 217 -8.47 -16.35 -12.05
CA TRP A 217 -8.09 -17.64 -12.65
C TRP A 217 -8.76 -18.82 -11.93
N TYR A 218 -8.77 -18.79 -10.61
CA TYR A 218 -9.42 -19.85 -9.80
C TYR A 218 -10.97 -19.68 -9.67
N GLY A 219 -11.56 -18.68 -10.30
CA GLY A 219 -13.02 -18.46 -10.27
C GLY A 219 -13.58 -17.94 -8.95
N TYR A 220 -12.72 -17.34 -8.10
CA TYR A 220 -13.16 -16.70 -6.87
C TYR A 220 -13.66 -15.27 -7.08
N LEU A 221 -13.18 -14.59 -8.10
CA LEU A 221 -13.64 -13.26 -8.52
C LEU A 221 -14.14 -13.31 -9.97
N GLU A 222 -15.09 -12.44 -10.28
CA GLU A 222 -15.60 -12.27 -11.64
C GLU A 222 -14.52 -11.67 -12.54
N LYS A 223 -14.28 -12.34 -13.67
CA LYS A 223 -13.35 -11.82 -14.69
C LYS A 223 -14.06 -10.78 -15.52
N SER A 224 -13.61 -9.54 -15.45
CA SER A 224 -14.07 -8.45 -16.29
C SER A 224 -12.88 -7.79 -16.96
N TYR A 225 -12.87 -7.80 -18.30
CA TYR A 225 -11.84 -7.09 -19.06
C TYR A 225 -11.86 -5.58 -18.79
N ILE A 226 -13.07 -5.03 -18.57
CA ILE A 226 -13.24 -3.60 -18.24
C ILE A 226 -12.58 -3.28 -16.90
N CYS A 227 -12.76 -4.15 -15.88
CA CYS A 227 -12.11 -4.01 -14.58
C CYS A 227 -10.57 -4.09 -14.71
N LEU A 228 -10.07 -5.09 -15.43
CA LEU A 228 -8.64 -5.26 -15.70
C LEU A 228 -8.05 -4.02 -16.36
N ARG A 229 -8.70 -3.52 -17.43
CA ARG A 229 -8.25 -2.33 -18.15
C ARG A 229 -8.26 -1.09 -17.27
N MET A 230 -9.27 -0.94 -16.41
CA MET A 230 -9.36 0.17 -15.47
C MET A 230 -8.22 0.13 -14.44
N LEU A 231 -7.93 -1.04 -13.84
CA LEU A 231 -6.81 -1.20 -12.91
C LEU A 231 -5.46 -0.87 -13.58
N CYS A 232 -5.23 -1.35 -14.81
CA CYS A 232 -4.02 -1.04 -15.56
C CYS A 232 -3.93 0.45 -15.93
N SER A 233 -5.06 1.11 -16.24
CA SER A 233 -5.10 2.55 -16.54
C SER A 233 -4.74 3.38 -15.31
N LEU A 234 -5.30 3.04 -14.15
CA LEU A 234 -4.97 3.68 -12.87
C LEU A 234 -3.48 3.48 -12.52
N LEU A 235 -2.97 2.27 -12.76
CA LEU A 235 -1.57 1.95 -12.51
C LEU A 235 -0.65 2.77 -13.43
N TRP A 236 -0.98 2.87 -14.72
CA TRP A 236 -0.24 3.69 -15.68
C TRP A 236 -0.23 5.17 -15.27
N PHE A 237 -1.40 5.72 -14.96
CA PHE A 237 -1.53 7.12 -14.56
C PHE A 237 -0.74 7.43 -13.27
N SER A 238 -0.87 6.57 -12.26
CA SER A 238 -0.13 6.74 -11.00
C SER A 238 1.38 6.63 -11.20
N THR A 239 1.83 5.73 -12.10
CA THR A 239 3.24 5.58 -12.45
C THR A 239 3.77 6.80 -13.20
N ALA A 240 3.00 7.35 -14.15
CA ALA A 240 3.35 8.59 -14.85
C ALA A 240 3.48 9.77 -13.87
N MET A 241 2.53 9.90 -12.94
CA MET A 241 2.56 10.93 -11.90
C MET A 241 3.79 10.76 -10.98
N TYR A 242 4.15 9.53 -10.63
CA TYR A 242 5.32 9.24 -9.82
C TYR A 242 6.63 9.61 -10.55
N ILE A 243 6.75 9.32 -11.84
CA ILE A 243 7.90 9.72 -12.66
C ILE A 243 8.09 11.25 -12.62
N VAL A 244 7.01 12.00 -12.73
CA VAL A 244 7.06 13.46 -12.65
C VAL A 244 7.50 13.93 -11.27
N LEU A 245 6.96 13.34 -10.19
CA LEU A 245 7.34 13.70 -8.81
C LEU A 245 8.81 13.41 -8.54
N GLU A 246 9.32 12.23 -8.92
CA GLU A 246 10.73 11.85 -8.76
C GLU A 246 11.65 12.79 -9.57
N GLY A 247 11.23 13.11 -10.81
CA GLY A 247 11.95 14.06 -11.65
C GLY A 247 12.00 15.46 -11.05
N VAL A 248 10.89 15.97 -10.52
CA VAL A 248 10.82 17.29 -9.86
C VAL A 248 11.66 17.29 -8.59
N GLU A 249 11.66 16.21 -7.80
CA GLU A 249 12.49 16.10 -6.60
C GLU A 249 13.99 16.17 -6.93
N LEU A 250 14.45 15.44 -7.95
CA LEU A 250 15.83 15.48 -8.40
C LEU A 250 16.21 16.86 -8.95
N LEU A 251 15.32 17.50 -9.72
CA LEU A 251 15.50 18.85 -10.22
C LEU A 251 15.59 19.88 -9.09
N TYR A 252 14.75 19.74 -8.07
CA TYR A 252 14.77 20.60 -6.89
C TYR A 252 16.13 20.54 -6.19
N PHE A 253 16.63 19.34 -5.89
CA PHE A 253 17.95 19.18 -5.29
C PHE A 253 19.09 19.72 -6.14
N TYR A 254 19.03 19.50 -7.46
CA TYR A 254 20.03 20.03 -8.41
C TYR A 254 20.02 21.55 -8.45
N TYR A 255 18.84 22.16 -8.53
CA TYR A 255 18.69 23.62 -8.65
C TYR A 255 19.09 24.36 -7.37
N GLU A 256 18.75 23.80 -6.21
CA GLU A 256 19.11 24.39 -4.91
C GLU A 256 20.63 24.53 -4.73
N SER A 257 21.41 23.75 -5.49
CA SER A 257 22.89 23.81 -5.58
C SER A 257 23.60 23.95 -4.22
N SER A 258 22.93 23.47 -3.17
CA SER A 258 23.41 23.55 -1.79
C SER A 258 24.45 22.47 -1.52
N ASP A 259 25.10 22.56 -0.36
CA ASP A 259 25.93 21.47 0.18
C ASP A 259 25.17 20.13 0.19
N ALA A 260 23.84 20.18 0.31
CA ALA A 260 22.95 19.02 0.23
C ALA A 260 23.05 18.30 -1.12
N TRP A 261 23.05 19.03 -2.24
CA TRP A 261 23.19 18.42 -3.56
C TRP A 261 24.54 17.71 -3.73
N PHE A 262 25.63 18.29 -3.24
CA PHE A 262 26.93 17.64 -3.28
C PHE A 262 26.92 16.29 -2.56
N VAL A 263 26.29 16.23 -1.38
CA VAL A 263 26.15 15.01 -0.59
C VAL A 263 25.29 13.98 -1.32
N ILE A 264 24.11 14.40 -1.80
CA ILE A 264 23.15 13.52 -2.50
C ILE A 264 23.75 13.01 -3.81
N SER A 265 24.32 13.86 -4.64
CA SER A 265 24.92 13.46 -5.91
C SER A 265 26.09 12.50 -5.71
N THR A 266 26.94 12.77 -4.72
CA THR A 266 28.04 11.85 -4.39
C THR A 266 27.50 10.47 -3.98
N LEU A 267 26.47 10.42 -3.17
CA LEU A 267 25.81 9.17 -2.77
C LEU A 267 25.23 8.42 -3.97
N LEU A 268 24.46 9.12 -4.82
CA LEU A 268 23.80 8.56 -5.99
C LEU A 268 24.79 7.97 -6.99
N PHE A 269 25.85 8.71 -7.31
CA PHE A 269 26.81 8.28 -8.33
C PHE A 269 27.90 7.32 -7.82
N THR A 270 27.99 7.11 -6.50
CA THR A 270 28.95 6.16 -5.92
C THR A 270 28.29 4.93 -5.34
N LYS A 271 27.61 5.05 -4.18
CA LYS A 271 27.07 3.92 -3.42
C LYS A 271 25.73 3.41 -3.98
N LEU A 272 24.86 4.31 -4.42
CA LEU A 272 23.51 3.95 -4.91
C LEU A 272 23.42 3.86 -6.45
N LYS A 273 24.53 3.97 -7.16
CA LYS A 273 24.53 3.96 -8.64
C LYS A 273 23.72 2.82 -9.24
N TYR A 274 23.91 1.61 -8.78
CA TYR A 274 23.20 0.44 -9.28
C TYR A 274 21.81 0.31 -8.72
N SER A 275 21.62 0.52 -7.41
CA SER A 275 20.32 0.38 -6.76
C SER A 275 19.33 1.44 -7.21
N PHE A 276 19.75 2.67 -7.39
CA PHE A 276 18.90 3.79 -7.78
C PHE A 276 18.68 3.84 -9.32
N PHE A 277 19.76 4.01 -10.10
CA PHE A 277 19.62 4.22 -11.54
C PHE A 277 19.26 2.95 -12.30
N VAL A 278 19.84 1.79 -11.94
CA VAL A 278 19.60 0.56 -12.70
C VAL A 278 18.38 -0.20 -12.15
N LEU A 279 18.35 -0.51 -10.85
CA LEU A 279 17.29 -1.33 -10.29
C LEU A 279 15.99 -0.57 -10.09
N GLN A 280 16.02 0.61 -9.47
CA GLN A 280 14.81 1.38 -9.22
C GLN A 280 14.31 2.06 -10.50
N LEU A 281 15.07 3.00 -11.08
CA LEU A 281 14.61 3.79 -12.21
C LEU A 281 14.61 3.01 -13.53
N GLY A 282 15.64 2.21 -13.82
CA GLY A 282 15.75 1.48 -15.10
C GLY A 282 14.82 0.29 -15.15
N ILE A 283 15.08 -0.72 -14.33
CA ILE A 283 14.37 -2.01 -14.36
C ILE A 283 12.99 -1.86 -13.73
N GLY A 284 12.91 -1.32 -12.53
CA GLY A 284 11.63 -1.20 -11.81
C GLY A 284 10.65 -0.26 -12.52
N LEU A 285 11.01 1.01 -12.62
CA LEU A 285 10.12 2.06 -13.11
C LEU A 285 10.06 2.11 -14.64
N GLY A 286 11.22 2.13 -15.32
CA GLY A 286 11.32 2.30 -16.77
C GLY A 286 10.68 1.16 -17.54
N VAL A 287 11.03 -0.09 -17.23
CA VAL A 287 10.44 -1.27 -17.89
C VAL A 287 8.94 -1.34 -17.64
N ALA A 288 8.50 -1.11 -16.39
CA ALA A 288 7.07 -1.13 -16.07
C ALA A 288 6.29 -0.07 -16.84
N PHE A 289 6.80 1.17 -16.91
CA PHE A 289 6.14 2.26 -17.64
C PHE A 289 6.07 2.00 -19.15
N VAL A 290 7.13 1.45 -19.73
CA VAL A 290 7.14 1.06 -21.16
C VAL A 290 6.11 -0.06 -21.42
N LEU A 291 6.06 -1.10 -20.57
CA LEU A 291 5.07 -2.16 -20.69
C LEU A 291 3.63 -1.62 -20.60
N LEU A 292 3.35 -0.83 -19.58
CA LEU A 292 2.02 -0.23 -19.40
C LEU A 292 1.65 0.68 -20.56
N SER A 293 2.56 1.50 -21.09
CA SER A 293 2.31 2.36 -22.24
C SER A 293 2.09 1.54 -23.53
N ALA A 294 2.86 0.49 -23.73
CA ALA A 294 2.71 -0.43 -24.86
C ALA A 294 1.36 -1.14 -24.87
N MET A 295 0.82 -1.50 -23.68
CA MET A 295 -0.50 -2.15 -23.57
C MET A 295 -1.63 -1.32 -24.14
N PHE A 296 -1.56 0.00 -24.04
CA PHE A 296 -2.61 0.91 -24.53
C PHE A 296 -2.42 1.33 -25.99
N THR A 297 -1.20 1.17 -26.54
CA THR A 297 -0.90 1.49 -27.92
C THR A 297 -1.02 0.29 -28.86
N LEU A 298 -0.74 -0.91 -28.35
CA LEU A 298 -0.82 -2.15 -29.12
C LEU A 298 -2.25 -2.74 -29.04
N LYS A 299 -2.72 -3.33 -30.13
CA LYS A 299 -3.97 -4.10 -30.15
C LYS A 299 -3.70 -5.50 -29.60
N LEU A 300 -3.78 -5.66 -28.29
CA LEU A 300 -3.50 -6.92 -27.61
C LEU A 300 -4.79 -7.70 -27.35
N GLU A 301 -4.70 -9.03 -27.44
CA GLU A 301 -5.74 -9.92 -26.92
C GLU A 301 -5.79 -9.80 -25.39
N GLU A 302 -6.96 -10.08 -24.79
CA GLU A 302 -7.19 -10.00 -23.35
C GLU A 302 -6.14 -10.77 -22.53
N THR A 303 -5.78 -11.98 -22.96
CA THR A 303 -4.79 -12.81 -22.29
C THR A 303 -3.38 -12.20 -22.29
N SER A 304 -2.99 -11.60 -23.42
CA SER A 304 -1.69 -10.91 -23.56
C SER A 304 -1.68 -9.60 -22.76
N PHE A 305 -2.80 -8.88 -22.76
CA PHE A 305 -3.00 -7.68 -21.96
C PHE A 305 -2.86 -8.02 -20.45
N ALA A 306 -3.54 -9.07 -19.98
CA ALA A 306 -3.44 -9.52 -18.60
C ALA A 306 -2.00 -9.91 -18.19
N LYS A 307 -1.30 -10.65 -19.04
CA LYS A 307 0.10 -11.04 -18.79
C LYS A 307 1.03 -9.84 -18.72
N MET A 308 0.92 -8.89 -19.63
CA MET A 308 1.73 -7.67 -19.61
C MET A 308 1.44 -6.83 -18.37
N GLY A 309 0.16 -6.69 -18.00
CA GLY A 309 -0.24 -5.99 -16.77
C GLY A 309 0.33 -6.66 -15.52
N ALA A 310 0.29 -8.01 -15.45
CA ALA A 310 0.88 -8.74 -14.35
C ALA A 310 2.40 -8.53 -14.25
N VAL A 311 3.11 -8.60 -15.38
CA VAL A 311 4.56 -8.38 -15.41
C VAL A 311 4.90 -6.95 -14.99
N ALA A 312 4.19 -5.95 -15.51
CA ALA A 312 4.38 -4.55 -15.11
C ALA A 312 4.12 -4.35 -13.60
N ALA A 313 3.08 -4.98 -13.05
CA ALA A 313 2.77 -4.91 -11.63
C ALA A 313 3.88 -5.50 -10.75
N VAL A 314 4.51 -6.61 -11.18
CA VAL A 314 5.66 -7.20 -10.47
C VAL A 314 6.85 -6.23 -10.46
N TYR A 315 7.15 -5.60 -11.61
CA TYR A 315 8.23 -4.61 -11.69
C TYR A 315 7.94 -3.40 -10.80
N LEU A 316 6.69 -2.92 -10.71
CA LEU A 316 6.33 -1.80 -9.85
C LEU A 316 6.38 -2.14 -8.36
N LEU A 317 5.99 -3.35 -7.96
CA LEU A 317 6.18 -3.80 -6.58
C LEU A 317 7.67 -3.85 -6.21
N PHE A 318 8.49 -4.34 -7.12
CA PHE A 318 9.96 -4.33 -6.95
C PHE A 318 10.51 -2.90 -6.89
N GLU A 319 10.05 -2.01 -7.77
CA GLU A 319 10.44 -0.60 -7.80
C GLU A 319 10.15 0.08 -6.47
N VAL A 320 8.90 -0.02 -5.95
CA VAL A 320 8.53 0.61 -4.68
C VAL A 320 9.35 0.05 -3.52
N TRP A 321 9.68 -1.25 -3.54
CA TRP A 321 10.59 -1.83 -2.54
C TRP A 321 11.99 -1.22 -2.64
N MET A 322 12.56 -1.11 -3.85
CA MET A 322 13.88 -0.53 -4.08
C MET A 322 13.92 0.96 -3.69
N MET A 323 12.86 1.69 -3.98
CA MET A 323 12.71 3.08 -3.56
C MET A 323 12.74 3.20 -2.03
N ARG A 324 11.98 2.38 -1.30
CA ARG A 324 12.04 2.36 0.18
C ARG A 324 13.42 2.02 0.69
N TRP A 325 14.08 1.03 0.07
CA TRP A 325 15.46 0.70 0.39
C TRP A 325 16.42 1.88 0.18
N ASN A 326 16.37 2.50 -0.99
CA ASN A 326 17.26 3.63 -1.32
C ASN A 326 17.03 4.82 -0.39
N ILE A 327 15.77 5.15 -0.08
CA ILE A 327 15.46 6.24 0.87
C ILE A 327 15.91 5.86 2.28
N VAL A 328 15.50 4.72 2.83
CA VAL A 328 15.71 4.38 4.23
C VAL A 328 17.17 4.00 4.50
N VAL A 329 17.66 2.97 3.83
CA VAL A 329 19.04 2.49 4.03
C VAL A 329 20.02 3.39 3.29
N GLY A 330 19.76 3.66 2.01
CA GLY A 330 20.60 4.49 1.18
C GLY A 330 20.86 5.88 1.77
N GLY A 331 19.79 6.53 2.26
CA GLY A 331 19.89 7.83 2.91
C GLY A 331 20.73 7.87 4.19
N GLN A 332 21.00 6.71 4.80
CA GLN A 332 21.88 6.60 5.97
C GLN A 332 23.32 6.21 5.65
N LEU A 333 23.64 5.93 4.37
CA LEU A 333 25.00 5.53 4.00
C LEU A 333 26.03 6.66 4.14
N PHE A 334 25.59 7.91 4.16
CA PHE A 334 26.46 9.01 4.58
C PHE A 334 26.69 9.01 6.08
N SER A 335 27.89 9.38 6.49
CA SER A 335 28.17 9.69 7.89
C SER A 335 27.44 10.97 8.33
N LYS A 336 27.20 11.15 9.63
CA LYS A 336 26.59 12.37 10.17
C LYS A 336 27.41 13.65 9.91
N SER A 337 28.71 13.51 9.68
CA SER A 337 29.61 14.61 9.33
C SER A 337 29.67 14.91 7.83
N TYR A 338 28.94 14.13 7.01
CA TYR A 338 29.00 14.15 5.54
C TYR A 338 30.39 13.88 4.96
N VAL A 339 31.33 13.39 5.76
CA VAL A 339 32.68 13.01 5.36
C VAL A 339 32.83 11.50 5.43
N GLY A 340 32.71 10.83 4.28
CA GLY A 340 32.78 9.37 4.18
C GLY A 340 31.45 8.65 4.19
N PHE A 341 31.51 7.36 3.87
CA PHE A 341 30.36 6.48 3.75
C PHE A 341 30.35 5.41 4.83
N ARG A 342 29.16 5.02 5.25
CA ARG A 342 28.91 3.83 6.03
C ARG A 342 28.59 2.66 5.13
N GLU A 343 28.71 1.44 5.66
CA GLU A 343 28.33 0.22 4.97
C GLU A 343 27.18 -0.46 5.69
N PHE A 344 26.28 -1.05 4.94
CA PHE A 344 25.15 -1.82 5.46
C PHE A 344 25.20 -3.22 4.89
N HIS A 345 25.35 -4.20 5.77
CA HIS A 345 25.37 -5.61 5.44
C HIS A 345 24.21 -6.30 6.17
N PRO A 346 23.04 -6.45 5.53
CA PRO A 346 21.92 -7.12 6.17
C PRO A 346 22.26 -8.58 6.42
N GLN A 347 22.13 -9.01 7.65
CA GLN A 347 22.35 -10.41 8.02
C GLN A 347 21.07 -11.23 7.84
N TRP A 348 21.21 -12.54 7.64
CA TRP A 348 20.06 -13.40 7.33
C TRP A 348 19.18 -13.66 8.56
N LEU A 349 19.78 -14.00 9.72
CA LEU A 349 19.08 -14.52 10.89
C LEU A 349 18.99 -13.54 12.06
N GLU A 350 19.40 -12.30 11.90
CA GLU A 350 19.25 -11.29 12.93
C GLU A 350 17.78 -10.87 13.13
N LYS A 351 17.48 -10.32 14.32
CA LYS A 351 16.17 -9.78 14.68
C LYS A 351 15.60 -8.82 13.63
N GLU A 352 16.47 -8.08 12.96
CA GLU A 352 16.13 -7.09 11.93
C GLU A 352 16.69 -7.47 10.55
N GLY A 353 17.00 -8.75 10.36
CA GLY A 353 17.60 -9.30 9.17
C GLY A 353 16.62 -9.59 8.03
N ILE A 354 17.18 -10.19 6.97
CA ILE A 354 16.45 -10.49 5.72
C ILE A 354 15.27 -11.42 5.98
N LEU A 355 15.46 -12.49 6.79
CA LEU A 355 14.40 -13.45 7.08
C LEU A 355 13.18 -12.79 7.72
N MET A 356 13.40 -11.89 8.69
CA MET A 356 12.30 -11.19 9.36
C MET A 356 11.61 -10.20 8.42
N ALA A 357 12.33 -9.55 7.53
CA ALA A 357 11.72 -8.70 6.49
C ALA A 357 10.80 -9.51 5.56
N ILE A 358 11.23 -10.70 5.14
CA ILE A 358 10.41 -11.63 4.35
C ILE A 358 9.17 -12.06 5.14
N VAL A 359 9.34 -12.48 6.39
CA VAL A 359 8.24 -12.91 7.27
C VAL A 359 7.19 -11.81 7.39
N PHE A 360 7.59 -10.58 7.73
CA PHE A 360 6.64 -9.48 7.87
C PHE A 360 5.99 -9.06 6.54
N THR A 361 6.70 -9.18 5.42
CA THR A 361 6.12 -8.92 4.09
C THR A 361 5.07 -9.97 3.70
N LEU A 362 5.26 -11.22 4.10
CA LEU A 362 4.34 -12.32 3.81
C LEU A 362 3.17 -12.43 4.81
N LEU A 363 3.34 -11.93 6.02
CA LEU A 363 2.33 -12.02 7.09
C LEU A 363 0.97 -11.42 6.70
N PRO A 364 0.85 -10.27 6.01
CA PRO A 364 -0.43 -9.75 5.55
C PRO A 364 -1.23 -10.72 4.68
N PHE A 365 -0.56 -11.56 3.88
CA PHE A 365 -1.22 -12.58 3.05
C PHE A 365 -1.82 -13.70 3.89
N LEU A 366 -1.15 -14.09 4.99
CA LEU A 366 -1.70 -15.07 5.94
C LEU A 366 -2.93 -14.49 6.66
N VAL A 367 -2.87 -13.22 7.05
CA VAL A 367 -4.02 -12.51 7.63
C VAL A 367 -5.16 -12.40 6.61
N LEU A 368 -4.87 -12.03 5.37
CA LEU A 368 -5.85 -11.98 4.28
C LEU A 368 -6.51 -13.35 4.08
N PHE A 369 -5.72 -14.42 4.02
CA PHE A 369 -6.23 -15.78 3.91
C PHE A 369 -7.14 -16.14 5.08
N ALA A 370 -6.77 -15.80 6.32
CA ALA A 370 -7.61 -16.04 7.49
C ALA A 370 -8.93 -15.24 7.43
N VAL A 371 -8.85 -13.95 7.09
CA VAL A 371 -10.03 -13.08 6.98
C VAL A 371 -11.00 -13.57 5.90
N THR A 372 -10.50 -14.01 4.74
CA THR A 372 -11.33 -14.52 3.64
C THR A 372 -12.01 -15.87 3.95
N ARG A 373 -11.61 -16.58 5.02
CA ARG A 373 -12.35 -17.75 5.53
C ARG A 373 -13.64 -17.40 6.27
N PHE A 374 -13.72 -16.20 6.79
CA PHE A 374 -14.90 -15.69 7.52
C PHE A 374 -15.76 -14.79 6.63
N LEU A 375 -15.13 -13.97 5.79
CA LEU A 375 -15.78 -13.03 4.90
C LEU A 375 -15.67 -13.52 3.45
N SER A 376 -16.79 -13.70 2.80
CA SER A 376 -16.83 -14.23 1.42
C SER A 376 -16.21 -13.23 0.44
N VAL A 377 -15.32 -13.72 -0.42
CA VAL A 377 -14.77 -12.94 -1.54
C VAL A 377 -15.76 -12.85 -2.70
N ARG A 378 -16.73 -13.78 -2.79
CA ARG A 378 -17.73 -13.80 -3.87
C ARG A 378 -18.79 -12.72 -3.64
N PRO A 379 -19.26 -12.05 -4.72
CA PRO A 379 -20.39 -11.13 -4.62
C PRO A 379 -21.65 -11.89 -4.14
N THR A 380 -22.54 -11.19 -3.45
CA THR A 380 -23.83 -11.74 -3.04
C THR A 380 -24.66 -12.12 -4.26
N THR A 381 -25.49 -13.18 -4.12
CA THR A 381 -26.35 -13.69 -5.22
C THR A 381 -27.33 -12.64 -5.75
N GLU A 382 -27.68 -11.61 -4.97
CA GLU A 382 -28.53 -10.51 -5.42
C GLU A 382 -27.78 -9.51 -6.31
N GLU A 383 -26.53 -9.19 -6.01
CA GLU A 383 -25.68 -8.39 -6.92
C GLU A 383 -25.45 -9.10 -8.26
N ALA A 384 -25.43 -10.45 -8.24
CA ALA A 384 -25.37 -11.26 -9.45
C ALA A 384 -26.72 -11.27 -10.22
N SER A 385 -27.88 -11.21 -9.54
CA SER A 385 -29.21 -11.18 -10.18
C SER A 385 -29.58 -9.80 -10.74
N GLU A 386 -29.16 -8.70 -10.12
CA GLU A 386 -29.30 -7.35 -10.68
C GLU A 386 -28.52 -7.18 -12.00
N HIS A 387 -27.39 -7.86 -12.14
CA HIS A 387 -26.62 -7.87 -13.40
C HIS A 387 -27.34 -8.60 -14.54
N ILE A 388 -28.04 -9.69 -14.23
CA ILE A 388 -28.79 -10.44 -15.24
C ILE A 388 -30.01 -9.63 -15.73
N THR A 389 -30.66 -8.89 -14.83
CA THR A 389 -31.80 -8.02 -15.19
C THR A 389 -31.38 -6.75 -15.92
N SER A 390 -30.25 -6.13 -15.56
CA SER A 390 -29.75 -4.93 -16.24
C SER A 390 -29.15 -5.22 -17.62
N SER A 391 -28.46 -6.36 -17.80
CA SER A 391 -27.96 -6.80 -19.11
C SER A 391 -29.07 -7.27 -20.06
N GLY A 392 -30.18 -7.82 -19.53
CA GLY A 392 -31.37 -8.18 -20.30
C GLY A 392 -32.17 -6.98 -20.82
N SER A 393 -32.15 -5.85 -20.08
CA SER A 393 -32.86 -4.64 -20.49
C SER A 393 -32.13 -3.85 -21.61
N GLN A 394 -30.80 -3.89 -21.65
CA GLN A 394 -30.03 -3.25 -22.72
C GLN A 394 -30.02 -4.04 -24.06
N ALA A 395 -30.29 -5.34 -24.00
CA ALA A 395 -30.43 -6.16 -25.21
C ALA A 395 -31.80 -6.03 -25.88
N GLY A 396 -32.81 -5.51 -25.16
CA GLY A 396 -34.16 -5.31 -25.67
C GLY A 396 -34.45 -3.96 -26.31
N GLU A 397 -33.57 -2.96 -26.17
CA GLU A 397 -33.71 -1.63 -26.77
C GLU A 397 -32.99 -1.44 -28.13
N ASN A 398 -32.34 -2.48 -28.65
CA ASN A 398 -31.63 -2.47 -29.93
C ASN A 398 -32.24 -3.45 -30.97
N ILE A 399 -33.56 -3.69 -30.94
CA ILE A 399 -34.29 -4.36 -32.03
C ILE A 399 -35.29 -3.41 -32.66
#